data_db0505d084efb77665e8140718ec95cf
#
_entry.id   db0505d084efb77665e8140718ec95cf
#
_cell.length_a   1.000
_cell.length_b   1.000
_cell.length_c   1.000
_cell.angle_alpha   90.00
_cell.angle_beta   90.00
_cell.angle_gamma   90.00
#
_symmetry.space_group_name_H-M   'P 1'
#
loop_
_entity.id
_entity.type
_entity.pdbx_description
1 polymer ?
#
loop_
_entity_poly.entity_id
_entity_poly.type
_entity_poly.pdbx_seq_one_letter_code
_entity_poly.pdbx_strand_id
1 'polypeptide(L)'
;MNNNILENEINITEIIKEVEIQKKENIIDKINNFLDVNNFEYAKKLAEELIKKEPQYKEAYLVLSDIYYEEENYKAVIDILNKGLNYINNDKDLLENKIEALTSLYKYEDAKTVINSLINLGNADSSIYGQFGVILSMEGKYKEALEQYKKAISLNYSDIASMINMSITYKAMYLYDDAINILERALTVKKDNNILSRINDIKSIKEKSNFYAGRLIPIQANPDRFNLLVPENFNAKIENGILKIENENNSISIMISYDSLKENLKNEEINNIFGDFKTKCGEIYSIVSPMSIENRKEYNDIFASTIFTSKIKNNYTFNAMAMAIKNKESIILTLSSTVYISGYLISFAKSIINSLYFK
;
A
#
# COMPACT_ATOMS: atom_id res chain seq x y z
N MET A 1 -13.19 21.99 -45.23
CA MET A 1 -11.76 21.70 -45.40
C MET A 1 -11.37 20.65 -44.38
N ASN A 2 -10.75 19.64 -44.83
CA ASN A 2 -10.15 18.52 -44.07
C ASN A 2 -11.02 17.30 -43.76
N ASN A 3 -11.42 16.57 -44.81
CA ASN A 3 -11.80 15.18 -44.72
C ASN A 3 -10.92 14.28 -45.63
N ASN A 4 -9.69 14.65 -45.93
CA ASN A 4 -8.82 13.95 -46.87
C ASN A 4 -7.60 13.28 -46.23
N ILE A 5 -7.63 12.94 -44.93
CA ILE A 5 -6.49 12.24 -44.29
C ILE A 5 -6.79 10.76 -44.00
N LEU A 6 -8.04 10.31 -44.17
CA LEU A 6 -8.46 8.95 -43.81
C LEU A 6 -8.68 7.96 -44.99
N GLU A 7 -8.45 8.34 -46.24
CA GLU A 7 -8.71 7.47 -47.41
C GLU A 7 -7.48 6.89 -48.08
N ASN A 8 -6.29 7.06 -47.58
CA ASN A 8 -5.19 6.22 -47.99
C ASN A 8 -5.20 4.95 -47.12
N GLU A 9 -5.81 3.86 -47.62
CA GLU A 9 -5.48 2.50 -47.20
C GLU A 9 -3.97 2.37 -47.33
N ILE A 10 -3.26 2.64 -46.23
CA ILE A 10 -1.81 2.48 -46.16
C ILE A 10 -1.57 0.99 -46.42
N ASN A 11 -1.08 0.68 -47.63
CA ASN A 11 -0.79 -0.70 -48.01
C ASN A 11 0.36 -1.22 -47.14
N ILE A 12 0.01 -1.90 -46.03
CA ILE A 12 0.97 -2.46 -45.09
C ILE A 12 2.03 -3.30 -45.82
N THR A 13 1.68 -3.94 -46.91
CA THR A 13 2.61 -4.73 -47.76
C THR A 13 3.65 -3.81 -48.44
N GLU A 14 3.27 -2.60 -48.85
CA GLU A 14 4.23 -1.62 -49.37
C GLU A 14 5.13 -1.05 -48.31
N ILE A 15 4.58 -0.71 -47.14
CA ILE A 15 5.39 -0.28 -45.97
C ILE A 15 6.37 -1.40 -45.57
N ILE A 16 5.94 -2.64 -45.56
CA ILE A 16 6.80 -3.80 -45.26
C ILE A 16 7.89 -3.98 -46.33
N LYS A 17 7.61 -3.74 -47.62
CA LYS A 17 8.64 -3.74 -48.66
C LYS A 17 9.63 -2.57 -48.53
N GLU A 18 9.18 -1.41 -48.18
CA GLU A 18 10.06 -0.26 -47.84
C GLU A 18 10.91 -0.53 -46.60
N VAL A 19 10.42 -1.31 -45.66
CA VAL A 19 11.10 -1.76 -44.44
C VAL A 19 12.32 -2.67 -44.74
N GLU A 20 12.33 -3.41 -45.84
CA GLU A 20 13.52 -4.17 -46.29
C GLU A 20 14.70 -3.25 -46.65
N ILE A 21 14.41 -1.97 -46.93
CA ILE A 21 15.38 -0.97 -47.38
C ILE A 21 15.74 0.02 -46.27
N GLN A 22 14.88 0.20 -45.25
CA GLN A 22 15.08 1.18 -44.17
C GLN A 22 15.66 0.59 -42.88
N LYS A 23 16.52 1.36 -42.17
CA LYS A 23 17.04 1.00 -40.85
C LYS A 23 15.90 0.75 -39.86
N LYS A 24 16.10 -0.22 -38.97
CA LYS A 24 15.15 -0.64 -37.89
C LYS A 24 14.61 0.51 -37.07
N GLU A 25 15.42 1.51 -36.78
CA GLU A 25 15.07 2.75 -36.08
C GLU A 25 13.88 3.48 -36.75
N ASN A 26 13.83 3.52 -38.08
CA ASN A 26 12.75 4.14 -38.84
C ASN A 26 11.38 3.43 -38.69
N ILE A 27 11.37 2.16 -38.28
CA ILE A 27 10.10 1.41 -38.09
C ILE A 27 9.52 1.76 -36.75
N ILE A 28 10.36 1.80 -35.72
CA ILE A 28 9.93 2.21 -34.37
C ILE A 28 9.43 3.65 -34.42
N ASP A 29 10.09 4.55 -35.14
CA ASP A 29 9.61 5.93 -35.34
C ASP A 29 8.23 5.95 -36.03
N LYS A 30 7.99 5.08 -37.03
CA LYS A 30 6.68 4.98 -37.68
C LYS A 30 5.63 4.41 -36.70
N ILE A 31 5.98 3.42 -35.88
CA ILE A 31 5.08 2.89 -34.86
C ILE A 31 4.72 4.00 -33.87
N ASN A 32 5.71 4.75 -33.37
CA ASN A 32 5.49 5.88 -32.46
C ASN A 32 4.59 6.96 -33.08
N ASN A 33 4.78 7.29 -34.36
CA ASN A 33 3.90 8.22 -35.07
C ASN A 33 2.45 7.74 -35.14
N PHE A 34 2.21 6.42 -35.27
CA PHE A 34 0.85 5.87 -35.19
C PHE A 34 0.28 5.92 -33.78
N LEU A 35 1.11 5.73 -32.75
CA LEU A 35 0.72 5.86 -31.35
C LEU A 35 0.32 7.32 -31.01
N ASP A 36 1.07 8.29 -31.49
CA ASP A 36 0.80 9.72 -31.31
C ASP A 36 -0.57 10.17 -31.85
N VAL A 37 -1.06 9.46 -32.89
CA VAL A 37 -2.39 9.71 -33.46
C VAL A 37 -3.43 8.69 -32.98
N ASN A 38 -3.14 7.93 -31.94
CA ASN A 38 -4.01 6.89 -31.35
C ASN A 38 -4.40 5.79 -32.33
N ASN A 39 -3.59 5.51 -33.35
CA ASN A 39 -3.83 4.42 -34.29
C ASN A 39 -3.15 3.12 -33.85
N PHE A 40 -3.63 2.57 -32.74
CA PHE A 40 -3.08 1.36 -32.12
C PHE A 40 -3.12 0.14 -33.05
N GLU A 41 -4.11 0.04 -33.92
CA GLU A 41 -4.26 -1.10 -34.84
C GLU A 41 -3.08 -1.21 -35.81
N TYR A 42 -2.69 -0.09 -36.44
CA TYR A 42 -1.54 -0.08 -37.37
C TYR A 42 -0.22 -0.23 -36.63
N ALA A 43 -0.08 0.39 -35.46
CA ALA A 43 1.09 0.24 -34.62
C ALA A 43 1.32 -1.25 -34.24
N LYS A 44 0.28 -1.96 -33.81
CA LYS A 44 0.36 -3.41 -33.51
C LYS A 44 0.80 -4.22 -34.73
N LYS A 45 0.14 -4.04 -35.88
CA LYS A 45 0.47 -4.77 -37.11
C LYS A 45 1.93 -4.59 -37.50
N LEU A 46 2.46 -3.37 -37.41
CA LEU A 46 3.86 -3.10 -37.72
C LEU A 46 4.80 -3.78 -36.73
N ALA A 47 4.51 -3.71 -35.42
CA ALA A 47 5.31 -4.36 -34.40
C ALA A 47 5.29 -5.90 -34.55
N GLU A 48 4.13 -6.50 -34.84
CA GLU A 48 3.99 -7.93 -35.10
C GLU A 48 4.78 -8.39 -36.31
N GLU A 49 4.72 -7.62 -37.43
CA GLU A 49 5.51 -7.93 -38.61
C GLU A 49 7.01 -7.80 -38.40
N LEU A 50 7.42 -6.83 -37.59
CA LEU A 50 8.82 -6.68 -37.18
C LEU A 50 9.29 -7.88 -36.36
N ILE A 51 8.49 -8.34 -35.39
CA ILE A 51 8.76 -9.55 -34.61
C ILE A 51 8.86 -10.80 -35.51
N LYS A 52 8.04 -10.94 -36.53
CA LYS A 52 8.12 -12.09 -37.49
C LYS A 52 9.42 -12.09 -38.25
N LYS A 53 9.89 -10.91 -38.68
CA LYS A 53 11.12 -10.76 -39.46
C LYS A 53 12.37 -10.86 -38.60
N GLU A 54 12.33 -10.26 -37.42
CA GLU A 54 13.44 -10.17 -36.50
C GLU A 54 13.03 -10.51 -35.06
N PRO A 55 12.92 -11.80 -34.73
CA PRO A 55 12.45 -12.26 -33.43
C PRO A 55 13.33 -11.86 -32.25
N GLN A 56 14.55 -11.39 -32.48
CA GLN A 56 15.45 -10.89 -31.44
C GLN A 56 15.43 -9.36 -31.26
N TYR A 57 14.52 -8.67 -31.96
CA TYR A 57 14.43 -7.22 -31.86
C TYR A 57 13.55 -6.81 -30.67
N LYS A 58 14.19 -6.50 -29.56
CA LYS A 58 13.58 -6.25 -28.24
C LYS A 58 12.51 -5.16 -28.27
N GLU A 59 12.83 -4.04 -28.93
CA GLU A 59 12.00 -2.84 -28.96
C GLU A 59 10.60 -3.12 -29.53
N ALA A 60 10.47 -4.07 -30.47
CA ALA A 60 9.16 -4.44 -31.02
C ALA A 60 8.26 -5.14 -29.98
N TYR A 61 8.84 -5.93 -29.08
CA TYR A 61 8.09 -6.55 -27.98
C TYR A 61 7.71 -5.51 -26.93
N LEU A 62 8.60 -4.57 -26.60
CA LEU A 62 8.33 -3.51 -25.65
C LEU A 62 7.18 -2.62 -26.16
N VAL A 63 7.27 -2.12 -27.39
CA VAL A 63 6.20 -1.29 -27.97
C VAL A 63 4.86 -2.03 -28.00
N LEU A 64 4.87 -3.32 -28.39
CA LEU A 64 3.62 -4.09 -28.43
C LEU A 64 3.08 -4.36 -27.02
N SER A 65 3.95 -4.54 -26.03
CA SER A 65 3.56 -4.66 -24.64
C SER A 65 2.95 -3.36 -24.10
N ASP A 66 3.52 -2.20 -24.45
CA ASP A 66 3.00 -0.89 -24.06
C ASP A 66 1.60 -0.64 -24.62
N ILE A 67 1.38 -1.00 -25.92
CA ILE A 67 0.06 -0.88 -26.52
C ILE A 67 -0.98 -1.75 -25.79
N TYR A 68 -0.63 -3.01 -25.49
CA TYR A 68 -1.54 -3.88 -24.75
C TYR A 68 -1.75 -3.40 -23.30
N TYR A 69 -0.75 -2.73 -22.72
CA TYR A 69 -0.86 -2.15 -21.38
C TYR A 69 -1.84 -0.97 -21.36
N GLU A 70 -1.77 -0.08 -22.34
CA GLU A 70 -2.74 1.02 -22.53
C GLU A 70 -4.17 0.52 -22.78
N GLU A 71 -4.31 -0.66 -23.39
CA GLU A 71 -5.60 -1.33 -23.54
C GLU A 71 -6.06 -2.10 -22.30
N GLU A 72 -5.31 -2.02 -21.19
CA GLU A 72 -5.53 -2.78 -19.95
C GLU A 72 -5.54 -4.31 -20.18
N ASN A 73 -5.01 -4.79 -21.31
CA ASN A 73 -4.93 -6.20 -21.66
C ASN A 73 -3.63 -6.84 -21.12
N TYR A 74 -3.48 -6.82 -19.80
CA TYR A 74 -2.27 -7.30 -19.10
C TYR A 74 -1.94 -8.77 -19.41
N LYS A 75 -2.93 -9.57 -19.80
CA LYS A 75 -2.69 -10.95 -20.23
C LYS A 75 -1.92 -11.00 -21.53
N ALA A 76 -2.34 -10.21 -22.52
CA ALA A 76 -1.62 -10.09 -23.80
C ALA A 76 -0.21 -9.50 -23.60
N VAL A 77 -0.04 -8.56 -22.65
CA VAL A 77 1.30 -8.07 -22.24
C VAL A 77 2.19 -9.23 -21.82
N ILE A 78 1.73 -10.07 -20.89
CA ILE A 78 2.53 -11.23 -20.42
C ILE A 78 2.84 -12.19 -21.54
N ASP A 79 1.87 -12.48 -22.42
CA ASP A 79 2.05 -13.42 -23.53
C ASP A 79 3.10 -12.92 -24.53
N ILE A 80 3.07 -11.64 -24.89
CA ILE A 80 4.05 -11.07 -25.84
C ILE A 80 5.44 -10.96 -25.23
N LEU A 81 5.55 -10.59 -23.93
CA LEU A 81 6.83 -10.54 -23.22
C LEU A 81 7.43 -11.94 -23.05
N ASN A 82 6.62 -12.96 -22.75
CA ASN A 82 7.09 -14.36 -22.74
C ASN A 82 7.60 -14.80 -24.10
N LYS A 83 6.93 -14.40 -25.20
CA LYS A 83 7.39 -14.67 -26.55
C LYS A 83 8.74 -14.02 -26.83
N GLY A 84 8.93 -12.76 -26.41
CA GLY A 84 10.22 -12.06 -26.51
C GLY A 84 11.31 -12.75 -25.72
N LEU A 85 11.01 -13.16 -24.48
CA LEU A 85 11.96 -13.85 -23.60
C LEU A 85 12.42 -15.23 -24.10
N ASN A 86 11.67 -15.87 -24.99
CA ASN A 86 12.12 -17.11 -25.67
C ASN A 86 13.25 -16.86 -26.67
N TYR A 87 13.37 -15.63 -27.19
CA TYR A 87 14.42 -15.26 -28.15
C TYR A 87 15.53 -14.44 -27.50
N ILE A 88 15.17 -13.66 -26.45
CA ILE A 88 16.06 -12.73 -25.75
C ILE A 88 16.06 -13.12 -24.28
N ASN A 89 16.77 -14.18 -23.96
CA ASN A 89 16.79 -14.76 -22.62
C ASN A 89 17.27 -13.76 -21.56
N ASN A 90 16.54 -13.70 -20.44
CA ASN A 90 16.88 -12.90 -19.27
C ASN A 90 17.01 -11.38 -19.56
N ASP A 91 16.38 -10.88 -20.62
CA ASP A 91 16.38 -9.45 -20.88
C ASP A 91 15.67 -8.72 -19.75
N LYS A 92 16.35 -7.73 -19.19
CA LYS A 92 15.89 -7.00 -18.01
C LYS A 92 14.63 -6.20 -18.31
N ASP A 93 14.58 -5.47 -19.42
CA ASP A 93 13.47 -4.58 -19.73
C ASP A 93 12.17 -5.38 -19.97
N LEU A 94 12.27 -6.53 -20.68
CA LEU A 94 11.14 -7.44 -20.87
C LEU A 94 10.65 -8.03 -19.53
N LEU A 95 11.57 -8.36 -18.63
CA LEU A 95 11.22 -8.88 -17.30
C LEU A 95 10.61 -7.80 -16.40
N GLU A 96 11.07 -6.54 -16.48
CA GLU A 96 10.50 -5.41 -15.75
C GLU A 96 9.04 -5.17 -16.16
N ASN A 97 8.75 -5.07 -17.47
CA ASN A 97 7.39 -4.89 -17.96
C ASN A 97 6.50 -6.09 -17.58
N LYS A 98 7.07 -7.30 -17.55
CA LYS A 98 6.35 -8.50 -17.10
C LYS A 98 6.00 -8.43 -15.60
N ILE A 99 6.89 -7.93 -14.75
CA ILE A 99 6.61 -7.71 -13.32
C ILE A 99 5.44 -6.73 -13.16
N GLU A 100 5.44 -5.64 -13.93
CA GLU A 100 4.39 -4.63 -13.89
C GLU A 100 3.03 -5.21 -14.30
N ALA A 101 2.97 -5.95 -15.41
CA ALA A 101 1.75 -6.61 -15.88
C ALA A 101 1.23 -7.66 -14.89
N LEU A 102 2.12 -8.45 -14.28
CA LEU A 102 1.76 -9.42 -13.24
C LEU A 102 1.21 -8.72 -12.01
N THR A 103 1.79 -7.59 -11.62
CA THR A 103 1.34 -6.78 -10.49
C THR A 103 -0.04 -6.19 -10.75
N SER A 104 -0.29 -5.68 -11.96
CA SER A 104 -1.60 -5.16 -12.38
C SER A 104 -2.69 -6.24 -12.39
N LEU A 105 -2.32 -7.51 -12.63
CA LEU A 105 -3.21 -8.68 -12.50
C LEU A 105 -3.31 -9.24 -11.08
N TYR A 106 -2.73 -8.59 -10.09
CA TYR A 106 -2.66 -9.07 -8.69
C TYR A 106 -1.96 -10.43 -8.53
N LYS A 107 -1.14 -10.85 -9.51
CA LYS A 107 -0.34 -12.08 -9.48
C LYS A 107 0.99 -11.86 -8.76
N TYR A 108 0.91 -11.49 -7.49
CA TYR A 108 2.07 -11.06 -6.70
C TYR A 108 3.15 -12.14 -6.56
N GLU A 109 2.78 -13.41 -6.38
CA GLU A 109 3.75 -14.51 -6.26
C GLU A 109 4.55 -14.72 -7.55
N ASP A 110 3.87 -14.67 -8.70
CA ASP A 110 4.53 -14.77 -10.01
C ASP A 110 5.47 -13.57 -10.22
N ALA A 111 5.05 -12.36 -9.90
CA ALA A 111 5.88 -11.15 -9.99
C ALA A 111 7.12 -11.26 -9.09
N LYS A 112 6.97 -11.69 -7.84
CA LYS A 112 8.10 -11.92 -6.91
C LYS A 112 9.07 -12.99 -7.43
N THR A 113 8.58 -14.02 -8.10
CA THR A 113 9.42 -15.04 -8.72
C THR A 113 10.32 -14.41 -9.79
N VAL A 114 9.79 -13.54 -10.65
CA VAL A 114 10.57 -12.82 -11.67
C VAL A 114 11.58 -11.87 -11.02
N ILE A 115 11.17 -11.12 -10.00
CA ILE A 115 12.06 -10.22 -9.24
C ILE A 115 13.22 -11.00 -8.63
N ASN A 116 12.95 -12.11 -7.96
CA ASN A 116 14.00 -12.94 -7.34
C ASN A 116 14.96 -13.50 -8.38
N SER A 117 14.50 -13.82 -9.59
CA SER A 117 15.39 -14.25 -10.67
C SER A 117 16.34 -13.14 -11.09
N LEU A 118 15.86 -11.89 -11.22
CA LEU A 118 16.69 -10.72 -11.52
C LEU A 118 17.70 -10.42 -10.41
N ILE A 119 17.29 -10.54 -9.15
CA ILE A 119 18.20 -10.38 -8.00
C ILE A 119 19.31 -11.44 -8.02
N ASN A 120 18.96 -12.69 -8.26
CA ASN A 120 19.92 -13.80 -8.29
C ASN A 120 20.91 -13.69 -9.47
N LEU A 121 20.47 -13.11 -10.58
CA LEU A 121 21.33 -12.83 -11.75
C LEU A 121 22.21 -11.58 -11.56
N GLY A 122 22.04 -10.83 -10.47
CA GLY A 122 22.75 -9.57 -10.23
C GLY A 122 22.26 -8.40 -11.10
N ASN A 123 21.10 -8.55 -11.73
CA ASN A 123 20.51 -7.56 -12.66
C ASN A 123 19.46 -6.64 -11.99
N ALA A 124 19.29 -6.74 -10.67
CA ALA A 124 18.36 -5.91 -9.94
C ALA A 124 18.96 -4.54 -9.61
N ASP A 125 18.32 -3.49 -10.12
CA ASP A 125 18.65 -2.10 -9.82
C ASP A 125 17.58 -1.45 -8.93
N SER A 126 17.61 -0.12 -8.85
CA SER A 126 16.65 0.70 -8.12
C SER A 126 15.19 0.41 -8.53
N SER A 127 14.93 0.28 -9.84
CA SER A 127 13.58 0.02 -10.37
C SER A 127 13.02 -1.30 -9.83
N ILE A 128 13.80 -2.38 -9.91
CA ILE A 128 13.39 -3.72 -9.46
C ILE A 128 13.08 -3.73 -7.95
N TYR A 129 13.93 -3.11 -7.13
CA TYR A 129 13.66 -3.01 -5.69
C TYR A 129 12.45 -2.10 -5.39
N GLY A 130 12.25 -1.04 -6.20
CA GLY A 130 11.06 -0.20 -6.13
C GLY A 130 9.78 -0.98 -6.40
N GLN A 131 9.75 -1.77 -7.48
CA GLN A 131 8.61 -2.63 -7.83
C GLN A 131 8.36 -3.71 -6.76
N PHE A 132 9.43 -4.29 -6.20
CA PHE A 132 9.30 -5.23 -5.08
C PHE A 132 8.62 -4.59 -3.87
N GLY A 133 9.03 -3.37 -3.53
CA GLY A 133 8.40 -2.58 -2.46
C GLY A 133 6.91 -2.33 -2.73
N VAL A 134 6.52 -2.02 -3.98
CA VAL A 134 5.11 -1.84 -4.37
C VAL A 134 4.31 -3.12 -4.12
N ILE A 135 4.79 -4.27 -4.59
CA ILE A 135 4.11 -5.56 -4.41
C ILE A 135 3.91 -5.86 -2.92
N LEU A 136 4.97 -5.73 -2.11
CA LEU A 136 4.90 -5.96 -0.66
C LEU A 136 3.94 -5.00 0.03
N SER A 137 3.89 -3.74 -0.40
CA SER A 137 2.94 -2.75 0.11
C SER A 137 1.49 -3.12 -0.22
N MET A 138 1.22 -3.62 -1.43
CA MET A 138 -0.09 -4.12 -1.85
C MET A 138 -0.52 -5.36 -1.07
N GLU A 139 0.42 -6.22 -0.68
CA GLU A 139 0.18 -7.35 0.23
C GLU A 139 -0.01 -6.94 1.70
N GLY A 140 0.12 -5.66 2.04
CA GLY A 140 0.07 -5.17 3.42
C GLY A 140 1.35 -5.43 4.24
N LYS A 141 2.42 -5.91 3.62
CA LYS A 141 3.73 -6.17 4.23
C LYS A 141 4.57 -4.88 4.27
N TYR A 142 4.03 -3.86 4.94
CA TYR A 142 4.55 -2.50 4.87
C TYR A 142 6.00 -2.37 5.34
N LYS A 143 6.40 -3.07 6.42
CA LYS A 143 7.78 -3.00 6.92
C LYS A 143 8.78 -3.53 5.89
N GLU A 144 8.47 -4.68 5.29
CA GLU A 144 9.28 -5.29 4.23
C GLU A 144 9.32 -4.39 2.98
N ALA A 145 8.19 -3.77 2.61
CA ALA A 145 8.11 -2.81 1.51
C ALA A 145 9.07 -1.63 1.72
N LEU A 146 9.07 -1.05 2.94
CA LEU A 146 9.95 0.06 3.29
C LEU A 146 11.43 -0.31 3.17
N GLU A 147 11.81 -1.54 3.51
CA GLU A 147 13.20 -2.01 3.33
C GLU A 147 13.58 -2.09 1.84
N GLN A 148 12.67 -2.54 0.97
CA GLN A 148 12.93 -2.58 -0.47
C GLN A 148 13.04 -1.16 -1.05
N TYR A 149 12.16 -0.23 -0.68
CA TYR A 149 12.29 1.16 -1.11
C TYR A 149 13.58 1.83 -0.62
N LYS A 150 14.00 1.59 0.63
CA LYS A 150 15.29 2.07 1.12
C LYS A 150 16.45 1.54 0.27
N LYS A 151 16.39 0.26 -0.11
CA LYS A 151 17.39 -0.35 -0.99
C LYS A 151 17.38 0.28 -2.37
N ALA A 152 16.21 0.49 -2.98
CA ALA A 152 16.07 1.20 -4.24
C ALA A 152 16.70 2.59 -4.19
N ILE A 153 16.36 3.38 -3.17
CA ILE A 153 16.89 4.74 -2.97
C ILE A 153 18.40 4.74 -2.66
N SER A 154 18.93 3.67 -2.05
CA SER A 154 20.37 3.54 -1.83
C SER A 154 21.16 3.26 -3.12
N LEU A 155 20.55 2.55 -4.07
CA LEU A 155 21.12 2.29 -5.40
C LEU A 155 21.00 3.50 -6.33
N ASN A 156 19.91 4.24 -6.22
CA ASN A 156 19.69 5.48 -6.95
C ASN A 156 19.06 6.53 -6.02
N TYR A 157 19.89 7.44 -5.52
CA TYR A 157 19.44 8.51 -4.61
C TYR A 157 18.42 9.46 -5.22
N SER A 158 18.29 9.46 -6.55
CA SER A 158 17.33 10.29 -7.32
C SER A 158 16.05 9.51 -7.70
N ASP A 159 15.82 8.33 -7.15
CA ASP A 159 14.63 7.52 -7.41
C ASP A 159 13.38 8.12 -6.74
N ILE A 160 12.80 9.13 -7.41
CA ILE A 160 11.60 9.83 -6.96
C ILE A 160 10.40 8.87 -6.89
N ALA A 161 10.30 7.90 -7.81
CA ALA A 161 9.19 6.94 -7.84
C ALA A 161 9.18 6.11 -6.56
N SER A 162 10.32 5.54 -6.16
CA SER A 162 10.44 4.81 -4.88
C SER A 162 10.18 5.70 -3.66
N MET A 163 10.60 6.97 -3.67
CA MET A 163 10.28 7.91 -2.58
C MET A 163 8.78 8.18 -2.47
N ILE A 164 8.08 8.38 -3.59
CA ILE A 164 6.63 8.57 -3.62
C ILE A 164 5.92 7.32 -3.10
N ASN A 165 6.28 6.13 -3.57
CA ASN A 165 5.68 4.87 -3.15
C ASN A 165 5.95 4.58 -1.65
N MET A 166 7.16 4.91 -1.17
CA MET A 166 7.51 4.86 0.24
C MET A 166 6.62 5.79 1.07
N SER A 167 6.34 7.01 0.59
CA SER A 167 5.42 7.95 1.26
C SER A 167 4.00 7.41 1.34
N ILE A 168 3.50 6.76 0.27
CA ILE A 168 2.19 6.12 0.25
C ILE A 168 2.14 5.00 1.30
N THR A 169 3.21 4.22 1.41
CA THR A 169 3.33 3.15 2.40
C THR A 169 3.36 3.71 3.83
N TYR A 170 4.15 4.76 4.09
CA TYR A 170 4.12 5.45 5.38
C TYR A 170 2.74 6.02 5.71
N LYS A 171 2.07 6.65 4.73
CA LYS A 171 0.69 7.14 4.92
C LYS A 171 -0.27 6.00 5.27
N ALA A 172 -0.16 4.83 4.62
CA ALA A 172 -0.97 3.65 4.94
C ALA A 172 -0.69 3.13 6.37
N MET A 173 0.51 3.36 6.89
CA MET A 173 0.90 3.06 8.28
C MET A 173 0.56 4.19 9.25
N TYR A 174 -0.03 5.29 8.80
CA TYR A 174 -0.31 6.51 9.59
C TYR A 174 0.95 7.22 10.13
N LEU A 175 2.09 6.96 9.54
CA LEU A 175 3.39 7.61 9.83
C LEU A 175 3.51 8.86 8.96
N TYR A 176 2.68 9.87 9.25
CA TYR A 176 2.54 11.05 8.41
C TYR A 176 3.81 11.90 8.33
N ASP A 177 4.57 12.00 9.42
CA ASP A 177 5.83 12.75 9.43
C ASP A 177 6.87 12.09 8.53
N ASP A 178 7.00 10.78 8.60
CA ASP A 178 7.90 10.02 7.73
C ASP A 178 7.48 10.14 6.26
N ALA A 179 6.16 10.11 5.98
CA ALA A 179 5.64 10.31 4.65
C ALA A 179 5.95 11.72 4.10
N ILE A 180 5.83 12.76 4.92
CA ILE A 180 6.18 14.13 4.56
C ILE A 180 7.69 14.24 4.33
N ASN A 181 8.51 13.75 5.25
CA ASN A 181 9.97 13.83 5.19
C ASN A 181 10.53 13.20 3.90
N ILE A 182 10.03 12.02 3.49
CA ILE A 182 10.50 11.39 2.26
C ILE A 182 10.05 12.16 1.01
N LEU A 183 8.87 12.77 1.00
CA LEU A 183 8.42 13.63 -0.10
C LEU A 183 9.18 14.96 -0.15
N GLU A 184 9.52 15.56 0.98
CA GLU A 184 10.38 16.74 1.03
C GLU A 184 11.78 16.42 0.48
N ARG A 185 12.31 15.23 0.77
CA ARG A 185 13.53 14.75 0.13
C ARG A 185 13.37 14.60 -1.40
N ALA A 186 12.24 14.06 -1.88
CA ALA A 186 11.97 13.96 -3.31
C ALA A 186 11.95 15.34 -3.98
N LEU A 187 11.41 16.39 -3.31
CA LEU A 187 11.43 17.78 -3.80
C LEU A 187 12.84 18.36 -3.90
N THR A 188 13.81 17.89 -3.10
CA THR A 188 15.22 18.34 -3.27
C THR A 188 15.86 17.76 -4.53
N VAL A 189 15.37 16.62 -5.02
CA VAL A 189 15.83 16.00 -6.27
C VAL A 189 15.20 16.67 -7.47
N LYS A 190 13.87 16.89 -7.43
CA LYS A 190 13.10 17.53 -8.49
C LYS A 190 11.98 18.36 -7.90
N LYS A 191 11.96 19.64 -8.25
CA LYS A 191 10.82 20.51 -7.94
C LYS A 191 9.61 20.06 -8.76
N ASP A 192 8.57 19.55 -8.10
CA ASP A 192 7.38 19.02 -8.74
C ASP A 192 6.14 19.41 -7.93
N ASN A 193 5.20 20.08 -8.59
CA ASN A 193 3.97 20.54 -7.96
C ASN A 193 3.07 19.38 -7.48
N ASN A 194 3.14 18.22 -8.13
CA ASN A 194 2.39 17.05 -7.70
C ASN A 194 2.91 16.50 -6.36
N ILE A 195 4.24 16.52 -6.16
CA ILE A 195 4.84 16.13 -4.87
C ILE A 195 4.44 17.13 -3.78
N LEU A 196 4.45 18.43 -4.10
CA LEU A 196 4.03 19.47 -3.16
C LEU A 196 2.55 19.32 -2.77
N SER A 197 1.68 19.01 -3.73
CA SER A 197 0.26 18.73 -3.47
C SER A 197 0.11 17.54 -2.51
N ARG A 198 0.83 16.45 -2.74
CA ARG A 198 0.82 15.27 -1.85
C ARG A 198 1.26 15.60 -0.42
N ILE A 199 2.28 16.44 -0.26
CA ILE A 199 2.72 16.91 1.08
C ILE A 199 1.60 17.68 1.76
N ASN A 200 0.95 18.62 1.05
CA ASN A 200 -0.12 19.43 1.61
C ASN A 200 -1.34 18.56 1.99
N ASP A 201 -1.69 17.57 1.18
CA ASP A 201 -2.74 16.61 1.48
C ASP A 201 -2.43 15.84 2.78
N ILE A 202 -1.18 15.34 2.92
CA ILE A 202 -0.79 14.60 4.13
C ILE A 202 -0.75 15.52 5.35
N LYS A 203 -0.27 16.78 5.21
CA LYS A 203 -0.31 17.77 6.30
C LYS A 203 -1.74 18.06 6.74
N SER A 204 -2.67 18.26 5.79
CA SER A 204 -4.09 18.44 6.10
C SER A 204 -4.69 17.22 6.83
N ILE A 205 -4.35 16.01 6.38
CA ILE A 205 -4.77 14.78 7.04
C ILE A 205 -4.22 14.71 8.47
N LYS A 206 -2.95 15.02 8.66
CA LYS A 206 -2.30 15.03 9.98
C LYS A 206 -2.92 16.06 10.92
N GLU A 207 -3.15 17.28 10.46
CA GLU A 207 -3.78 18.34 11.25
C GLU A 207 -5.18 17.94 11.73
N LYS A 208 -6.00 17.39 10.84
CA LYS A 208 -7.32 16.88 11.21
C LYS A 208 -7.24 15.70 12.19
N SER A 209 -6.26 14.80 12.05
CA SER A 209 -6.06 13.72 13.01
C SER A 209 -5.70 14.26 14.40
N ASN A 210 -4.85 15.28 14.45
CA ASN A 210 -4.49 15.96 15.70
C ASN A 210 -5.68 16.72 16.32
N PHE A 211 -6.59 17.24 15.49
CA PHE A 211 -7.80 17.89 16.00
C PHE A 211 -8.73 16.91 16.71
N TYR A 212 -8.87 15.67 16.22
CA TYR A 212 -9.65 14.63 16.91
C TYR A 212 -8.92 14.05 18.13
N ALA A 213 -7.59 13.97 18.08
CA ALA A 213 -6.80 13.45 19.17
C ALA A 213 -6.66 14.45 20.34
N GLY A 214 -6.79 15.77 20.08
CA GLY A 214 -6.51 16.78 21.08
C GLY A 214 -5.11 16.62 21.70
N ARG A 215 -4.82 17.37 22.77
CA ARG A 215 -3.65 17.08 23.60
C ARG A 215 -3.92 15.80 24.39
N LEU A 216 -3.10 14.78 24.19
CA LEU A 216 -3.20 13.55 24.96
C LEU A 216 -2.70 13.81 26.40
N ILE A 217 -3.52 13.50 27.37
CA ILE A 217 -3.19 13.63 28.80
C ILE A 217 -3.24 12.25 29.47
N PRO A 218 -2.40 12.01 30.49
CA PRO A 218 -2.49 10.80 31.30
C PRO A 218 -3.82 10.75 32.03
N ILE A 219 -4.50 9.60 31.96
CA ILE A 219 -5.72 9.41 32.74
C ILE A 219 -5.38 9.11 34.20
N GLN A 220 -6.11 9.74 35.11
CA GLN A 220 -5.86 9.61 36.56
C GLN A 220 -6.76 8.56 37.25
N ALA A 221 -7.63 7.87 36.50
CA ALA A 221 -8.65 7.00 37.10
C ALA A 221 -8.10 5.74 37.80
N ASN A 222 -6.89 5.29 37.43
CA ASN A 222 -6.16 4.24 38.16
C ASN A 222 -4.64 4.48 38.06
N PRO A 223 -4.11 5.52 38.73
CA PRO A 223 -2.76 6.04 38.50
C PRO A 223 -1.64 5.06 38.82
N ASP A 224 -1.92 4.01 39.65
CA ASP A 224 -0.90 3.13 40.19
C ASP A 224 -0.73 1.82 39.38
N ARG A 225 -1.60 1.52 38.42
CA ARG A 225 -1.64 0.22 37.78
C ARG A 225 -1.29 0.22 36.31
N PHE A 226 -1.73 1.22 35.56
CA PHE A 226 -1.44 1.30 34.13
C PHE A 226 -1.34 2.75 33.64
N ASN A 227 -0.73 2.93 32.48
CA ASN A 227 -0.70 4.19 31.76
C ASN A 227 -1.61 4.12 30.55
N LEU A 228 -2.35 5.19 30.35
CA LEU A 228 -3.12 5.44 29.15
C LEU A 228 -3.15 6.94 28.90
N LEU A 229 -2.94 7.33 27.65
CA LEU A 229 -3.09 8.70 27.20
C LEU A 229 -4.43 8.85 26.50
N VAL A 230 -5.21 9.85 26.91
CA VAL A 230 -6.51 10.17 26.30
C VAL A 230 -6.57 11.64 25.91
N PRO A 231 -7.40 12.04 24.94
CA PRO A 231 -7.58 13.43 24.58
C PRO A 231 -8.13 14.25 25.75
N GLU A 232 -7.63 15.48 25.92
CA GLU A 232 -8.02 16.40 26.99
C GLU A 232 -9.52 16.74 26.97
N ASN A 233 -10.16 16.69 25.80
CA ASN A 233 -11.58 16.98 25.60
C ASN A 233 -12.51 15.76 25.78
N PHE A 234 -12.00 14.66 26.35
CA PHE A 234 -12.81 13.49 26.66
C PHE A 234 -13.15 13.44 28.15
N ASN A 235 -14.41 13.07 28.41
CA ASN A 235 -14.90 12.89 29.78
C ASN A 235 -14.66 11.45 30.24
N ALA A 236 -14.09 11.27 31.41
CA ALA A 236 -13.83 9.95 31.99
C ALA A 236 -14.69 9.73 33.23
N LYS A 237 -15.33 8.55 33.31
CA LYS A 237 -16.12 8.11 34.48
C LYS A 237 -15.94 6.62 34.74
N ILE A 238 -16.09 6.21 36.00
CA ILE A 238 -16.07 4.79 36.36
C ILE A 238 -17.51 4.34 36.60
N GLU A 239 -17.94 3.33 35.84
CA GLU A 239 -19.25 2.70 35.96
C GLU A 239 -19.05 1.17 36.12
N ASN A 240 -19.55 0.61 37.22
CA ASN A 240 -19.44 -0.84 37.50
C ASN A 240 -18.02 -1.43 37.40
N GLY A 241 -17.00 -0.66 37.81
CA GLY A 241 -15.60 -1.06 37.74
C GLY A 241 -14.94 -0.92 36.37
N ILE A 242 -15.70 -0.44 35.36
CA ILE A 242 -15.20 -0.15 34.01
C ILE A 242 -14.96 1.35 33.92
N LEU A 243 -13.77 1.74 33.46
CA LEU A 243 -13.46 3.11 33.11
C LEU A 243 -14.03 3.40 31.72
N LYS A 244 -14.99 4.30 31.66
CA LYS A 244 -15.62 4.77 30.42
C LYS A 244 -15.15 6.17 30.11
N ILE A 245 -14.69 6.39 28.89
CA ILE A 245 -14.15 7.64 28.39
C ILE A 245 -14.87 7.99 27.09
N GLU A 246 -15.52 9.14 27.03
CA GLU A 246 -16.35 9.54 25.89
C GLU A 246 -16.06 10.98 25.49
N ASN A 247 -16.13 11.26 24.19
CA ASN A 247 -16.12 12.63 23.71
C ASN A 247 -17.50 13.30 23.98
N GLU A 248 -17.59 14.64 23.86
CA GLU A 248 -18.76 15.43 24.23
C GLU A 248 -20.07 14.95 23.58
N ASN A 249 -20.05 14.46 22.36
CA ASN A 249 -21.23 13.99 21.65
C ASN A 249 -21.42 12.46 21.71
N ASN A 250 -20.65 11.75 22.53
CA ASN A 250 -20.69 10.30 22.73
C ASN A 250 -20.54 9.48 21.42
N SER A 251 -19.96 10.09 20.39
CA SER A 251 -19.73 9.40 19.11
C SER A 251 -18.51 8.48 19.13
N ILE A 252 -17.61 8.69 20.09
CA ILE A 252 -16.44 7.86 20.37
C ILE A 252 -16.50 7.47 21.85
N SER A 253 -16.45 6.17 22.11
CA SER A 253 -16.41 5.60 23.45
C SER A 253 -15.23 4.66 23.59
N ILE A 254 -14.46 4.84 24.66
CA ILE A 254 -13.37 3.96 25.06
C ILE A 254 -13.77 3.35 26.40
N MET A 255 -13.72 2.03 26.50
CA MET A 255 -13.98 1.31 27.74
C MET A 255 -12.73 0.53 28.13
N ILE A 256 -12.39 0.57 29.42
CA ILE A 256 -11.23 -0.12 29.95
C ILE A 256 -11.67 -0.93 31.16
N SER A 257 -11.44 -2.25 31.09
CA SER A 257 -11.57 -3.15 32.22
C SER A 257 -10.20 -3.63 32.67
N TYR A 258 -10.12 -3.92 33.95
CA TYR A 258 -8.95 -4.48 34.59
C TYR A 258 -9.35 -5.72 35.37
N ASP A 259 -8.67 -6.84 35.12
CA ASP A 259 -8.97 -8.11 35.71
C ASP A 259 -7.72 -8.79 36.27
N SER A 260 -7.87 -9.46 37.44
CA SER A 260 -6.86 -10.37 37.97
C SER A 260 -7.11 -11.78 37.44
N LEU A 261 -6.10 -12.39 36.89
CA LEU A 261 -6.16 -13.71 36.27
C LEU A 261 -5.65 -14.77 37.25
N LYS A 262 -6.16 -16.00 37.16
CA LYS A 262 -5.61 -17.15 37.90
C LYS A 262 -4.21 -17.51 37.43
N GLU A 263 -4.01 -17.42 36.13
CA GLU A 263 -2.74 -17.62 35.41
C GLU A 263 -2.67 -16.69 34.21
N ASN A 264 -1.48 -16.54 33.61
CA ASN A 264 -1.35 -15.78 32.36
C ASN A 264 -2.08 -16.49 31.24
N LEU A 265 -2.83 -15.74 30.43
CA LEU A 265 -3.58 -16.26 29.30
C LEU A 265 -2.64 -16.80 28.21
N LYS A 266 -3.01 -17.92 27.61
CA LYS A 266 -2.36 -18.46 26.41
C LYS A 266 -2.88 -17.76 25.15
N ASN A 267 -2.14 -17.84 24.06
CA ASN A 267 -2.52 -17.21 22.80
C ASN A 267 -3.91 -17.65 22.30
N GLU A 268 -4.31 -18.91 22.54
CA GLU A 268 -5.64 -19.42 22.19
C GLU A 268 -6.76 -18.71 22.95
N GLU A 269 -6.58 -18.51 24.25
CA GLU A 269 -7.55 -17.82 25.12
C GLU A 269 -7.65 -16.34 24.74
N ILE A 270 -6.52 -15.69 24.42
CA ILE A 270 -6.50 -14.32 23.89
C ILE A 270 -7.27 -14.25 22.58
N ASN A 271 -7.03 -15.19 21.64
CA ASN A 271 -7.74 -15.24 20.36
C ASN A 271 -9.26 -15.40 20.57
N ASN A 272 -9.69 -16.21 21.52
CA ASN A 272 -11.10 -16.41 21.84
C ASN A 272 -11.74 -15.11 22.37
N ILE A 273 -11.09 -14.39 23.28
CA ILE A 273 -11.57 -13.11 23.81
C ILE A 273 -11.76 -12.09 22.67
N PHE A 274 -10.80 -12.01 21.74
CA PHE A 274 -10.90 -11.12 20.57
C PHE A 274 -11.98 -11.60 19.58
N GLY A 275 -12.18 -12.90 19.42
CA GLY A 275 -13.27 -13.49 18.63
C GLY A 275 -14.64 -13.13 19.19
N ASP A 276 -14.82 -13.27 20.50
CA ASP A 276 -16.06 -12.89 21.20
C ASP A 276 -16.36 -11.38 21.08
N PHE A 277 -15.32 -10.54 21.19
CA PHE A 277 -15.50 -9.10 20.98
C PHE A 277 -15.96 -8.80 19.57
N LYS A 278 -15.31 -9.38 18.55
CA LYS A 278 -15.71 -9.21 17.15
C LYS A 278 -17.16 -9.63 16.91
N THR A 279 -17.56 -10.77 17.46
CA THR A 279 -18.93 -11.29 17.34
C THR A 279 -19.96 -10.34 17.95
N LYS A 280 -19.66 -9.73 19.10
CA LYS A 280 -20.50 -8.71 19.74
C LYS A 280 -20.63 -7.41 18.94
N CYS A 281 -19.61 -7.07 18.16
CA CYS A 281 -19.63 -5.88 17.32
C CYS A 281 -20.46 -6.02 16.04
N GLY A 282 -20.97 -7.21 15.72
CA GLY A 282 -21.79 -7.47 14.53
C GLY A 282 -21.00 -8.03 13.34
N GLU A 283 -21.56 -7.93 12.14
CA GLU A 283 -20.91 -8.44 10.93
C GLU A 283 -19.66 -7.61 10.60
N ILE A 284 -18.51 -8.29 10.47
CA ILE A 284 -17.26 -7.62 10.11
C ILE A 284 -17.32 -7.18 8.66
N TYR A 285 -17.21 -5.87 8.43
CA TYR A 285 -17.21 -5.28 7.10
C TYR A 285 -15.79 -5.18 6.52
N SER A 286 -14.80 -4.78 7.33
CA SER A 286 -13.42 -4.65 6.91
C SER A 286 -12.47 -4.82 8.10
N ILE A 287 -11.34 -5.46 7.88
CA ILE A 287 -10.25 -5.54 8.85
C ILE A 287 -9.23 -4.46 8.49
N VAL A 288 -9.09 -3.48 9.37
CA VAL A 288 -8.15 -2.35 9.21
C VAL A 288 -6.75 -2.74 9.71
N SER A 289 -6.69 -3.42 10.86
CA SER A 289 -5.47 -4.00 11.41
C SER A 289 -5.80 -5.41 11.88
N PRO A 290 -5.22 -6.46 11.28
CA PRO A 290 -5.45 -7.82 11.73
C PRO A 290 -4.98 -7.97 13.18
N MET A 291 -5.52 -8.97 13.87
CA MET A 291 -5.10 -9.26 15.23
C MET A 291 -3.62 -9.64 15.26
N SER A 292 -2.88 -9.03 16.16
CA SER A 292 -1.49 -9.35 16.48
C SER A 292 -1.36 -9.68 17.98
N ILE A 293 -0.46 -10.58 18.30
CA ILE A 293 -0.04 -10.86 19.69
C ILE A 293 1.48 -10.73 19.71
N GLU A 294 1.99 -9.91 20.60
CA GLU A 294 3.43 -9.63 20.71
C GLU A 294 3.89 -9.55 22.16
N ASN A 295 5.14 -9.91 22.41
CA ASN A 295 5.79 -9.72 23.69
C ASN A 295 6.56 -8.39 23.63
N ARG A 296 6.08 -7.39 24.37
CA ARG A 296 6.74 -6.07 24.46
C ARG A 296 7.79 -6.10 25.58
N LYS A 297 9.06 -6.25 25.18
CA LYS A 297 10.18 -6.36 26.13
C LYS A 297 10.35 -5.11 26.97
N GLU A 298 10.07 -3.93 26.44
CA GLU A 298 10.18 -2.65 27.13
C GLU A 298 9.21 -2.49 28.29
N TYR A 299 8.03 -3.11 28.20
CA TYR A 299 6.98 -3.09 29.24
C TYR A 299 6.89 -4.42 30.01
N ASN A 300 7.63 -5.41 29.58
CA ASN A 300 7.59 -6.79 30.12
C ASN A 300 6.16 -7.34 30.18
N ASP A 301 5.38 -7.15 29.11
CA ASP A 301 4.01 -7.60 28.96
C ASP A 301 3.77 -8.34 27.63
N ILE A 302 2.66 -9.11 27.59
CA ILE A 302 2.08 -9.63 26.36
C ILE A 302 1.04 -8.62 25.91
N PHE A 303 1.12 -8.19 24.66
CA PHE A 303 0.21 -7.22 24.07
C PHE A 303 -0.49 -7.79 22.85
N ALA A 304 -1.80 -7.63 22.79
CA ALA A 304 -2.60 -8.01 21.64
C ALA A 304 -3.49 -6.87 21.20
N SER A 305 -3.67 -6.68 19.90
CA SER A 305 -4.56 -5.63 19.38
C SER A 305 -5.18 -5.99 18.04
N THR A 306 -6.33 -5.39 17.75
CA THR A 306 -7.01 -5.46 16.43
C THR A 306 -7.82 -4.20 16.19
N ILE A 307 -7.98 -3.83 14.92
CA ILE A 307 -8.84 -2.71 14.48
C ILE A 307 -9.66 -3.19 13.30
N PHE A 308 -10.97 -3.00 13.34
CA PHE A 308 -11.88 -3.43 12.29
C PHE A 308 -13.13 -2.55 12.23
N THR A 309 -13.86 -2.68 11.15
CA THR A 309 -15.18 -2.07 11.01
C THR A 309 -16.23 -3.16 10.99
N SER A 310 -17.38 -2.87 11.56
CA SER A 310 -18.51 -3.79 11.57
C SER A 310 -19.79 -3.09 11.16
N LYS A 311 -20.80 -3.89 10.85
CA LYS A 311 -22.12 -3.42 10.46
C LYS A 311 -23.17 -4.08 11.33
N ILE A 312 -24.03 -3.25 11.96
CA ILE A 312 -25.21 -3.70 12.67
C ILE A 312 -26.41 -3.05 12.01
N LYS A 313 -27.26 -3.84 11.35
CA LYS A 313 -28.36 -3.34 10.50
C LYS A 313 -27.78 -2.44 9.38
N ASN A 314 -28.16 -1.16 9.35
CA ASN A 314 -27.67 -0.19 8.37
C ASN A 314 -26.57 0.75 8.91
N ASN A 315 -26.12 0.54 10.14
CA ASN A 315 -25.12 1.40 10.77
C ASN A 315 -23.76 0.74 10.72
N TYR A 316 -22.78 1.48 10.24
CA TYR A 316 -21.38 1.08 10.30
C TYR A 316 -20.74 1.60 11.58
N THR A 317 -19.94 0.78 12.22
CA THR A 317 -19.16 1.14 13.41
C THR A 317 -17.68 0.86 13.19
N PHE A 318 -16.86 1.71 13.74
CA PHE A 318 -15.43 1.49 13.84
C PHE A 318 -15.14 0.92 15.22
N ASN A 319 -14.35 -0.13 15.29
CA ASN A 319 -14.03 -0.84 16.52
C ASN A 319 -12.54 -1.11 16.61
N ALA A 320 -12.01 -0.96 17.81
CA ALA A 320 -10.64 -1.37 18.14
C ALA A 320 -10.64 -2.04 19.50
N MET A 321 -9.76 -3.02 19.65
CA MET A 321 -9.51 -3.68 20.93
C MET A 321 -8.02 -3.84 21.14
N ALA A 322 -7.58 -3.61 22.37
CA ALA A 322 -6.26 -3.96 22.84
C ALA A 322 -6.32 -4.66 24.18
N MET A 323 -5.36 -5.53 24.43
CA MET A 323 -5.17 -6.23 25.69
C MET A 323 -3.69 -6.20 26.04
N ALA A 324 -3.38 -5.83 27.27
CA ALA A 324 -2.06 -6.00 27.87
C ALA A 324 -2.15 -7.00 29.02
N ILE A 325 -1.19 -7.92 29.14
CA ILE A 325 -1.16 -8.98 30.17
C ILE A 325 0.22 -8.99 30.81
N LYS A 326 0.26 -8.88 32.14
CA LYS A 326 1.49 -8.92 32.94
C LYS A 326 1.22 -9.49 34.33
N ASN A 327 2.03 -10.43 34.77
CA ASN A 327 1.98 -10.97 36.14
C ASN A 327 0.58 -11.42 36.59
N LYS A 328 -0.16 -12.15 35.75
CA LYS A 328 -1.55 -12.57 36.01
C LYS A 328 -2.57 -11.43 36.16
N GLU A 329 -2.28 -10.33 35.57
CA GLU A 329 -3.20 -9.18 35.46
C GLU A 329 -3.44 -8.87 34.00
N SER A 330 -4.65 -8.45 33.66
CA SER A 330 -4.99 -8.03 32.31
C SER A 330 -5.68 -6.67 32.31
N ILE A 331 -5.37 -5.90 31.28
CA ILE A 331 -6.08 -4.66 30.96
C ILE A 331 -6.67 -4.85 29.58
N ILE A 332 -7.97 -4.70 29.45
CA ILE A 332 -8.69 -4.75 28.18
C ILE A 332 -9.20 -3.35 27.86
N LEU A 333 -8.81 -2.86 26.71
CA LEU A 333 -9.30 -1.61 26.14
C LEU A 333 -10.14 -1.92 24.91
N THR A 334 -11.35 -1.37 24.87
CA THR A 334 -12.18 -1.39 23.68
C THR A 334 -12.52 0.05 23.28
N LEU A 335 -12.45 0.33 22.00
CA LEU A 335 -12.85 1.60 21.42
C LEU A 335 -13.92 1.34 20.36
N SER A 336 -15.02 2.06 20.44
CA SER A 336 -16.10 2.01 19.45
C SER A 336 -16.47 3.44 19.02
N SER A 337 -16.79 3.60 17.74
CA SER A 337 -17.25 4.86 17.18
C SER A 337 -18.34 4.65 16.15
N THR A 338 -19.35 5.49 16.21
CA THR A 338 -20.43 5.56 15.20
C THR A 338 -20.13 6.57 14.09
N VAL A 339 -19.01 7.29 14.20
CA VAL A 339 -18.57 8.25 13.18
C VAL A 339 -18.00 7.48 11.98
N TYR A 340 -18.28 7.97 10.77
CA TYR A 340 -17.75 7.41 9.54
C TYR A 340 -16.22 7.30 9.60
N ILE A 341 -15.72 6.14 9.12
CA ILE A 341 -14.30 5.81 9.17
C ILE A 341 -13.52 6.83 8.35
N SER A 342 -12.72 7.62 9.04
CA SER A 342 -11.69 8.45 8.42
C SER A 342 -10.32 7.92 8.84
N GLY A 343 -9.28 8.19 8.07
CA GLY A 343 -7.91 7.87 8.45
C GLY A 343 -7.52 8.42 9.84
N TYR A 344 -8.22 9.47 10.29
CA TYR A 344 -8.07 10.08 11.63
C TYR A 344 -8.46 9.16 12.76
N LEU A 345 -9.61 8.48 12.61
CA LEU A 345 -10.11 7.58 13.64
C LEU A 345 -9.18 6.37 13.84
N ILE A 346 -8.57 5.93 12.74
CA ILE A 346 -7.59 4.84 12.78
C ILE A 346 -6.29 5.30 13.48
N SER A 347 -5.76 6.47 13.14
CA SER A 347 -4.60 7.04 13.80
C SER A 347 -4.86 7.30 15.29
N PHE A 348 -6.02 7.82 15.60
CA PHE A 348 -6.48 8.03 16.96
C PHE A 348 -6.51 6.72 17.74
N ALA A 349 -7.19 5.69 17.21
CA ALA A 349 -7.27 4.38 17.84
C ALA A 349 -5.88 3.76 18.07
N LYS A 350 -4.98 3.85 17.09
CA LYS A 350 -3.60 3.37 17.24
C LYS A 350 -2.82 4.12 18.31
N SER A 351 -2.97 5.43 18.39
CA SER A 351 -2.31 6.24 19.43
C SER A 351 -2.78 5.85 20.83
N ILE A 352 -4.08 5.68 21.02
CA ILE A 352 -4.65 5.25 22.31
C ILE A 352 -4.19 3.82 22.66
N ILE A 353 -4.30 2.88 21.72
CA ILE A 353 -3.89 1.48 21.90
C ILE A 353 -2.40 1.39 22.27
N ASN A 354 -1.54 2.11 21.56
CA ASN A 354 -0.09 2.07 21.78
C ASN A 354 0.33 2.73 23.10
N SER A 355 -0.52 3.59 23.67
CA SER A 355 -0.25 4.22 24.98
C SER A 355 -0.64 3.33 26.17
N LEU A 356 -1.29 2.17 25.92
CA LEU A 356 -1.70 1.23 26.96
C LEU A 356 -0.52 0.36 27.40
N TYR A 357 -0.08 0.47 28.64
CA TYR A 357 0.91 -0.44 29.23
C TYR A 357 0.80 -0.46 30.77
N PHE A 358 1.26 -1.56 31.37
CA PHE A 358 1.40 -1.65 32.83
C PHE A 358 2.53 -0.76 33.35
N LYS A 359 2.34 -0.21 34.53
CA LYS A 359 3.41 0.45 35.30
C LYS A 359 4.35 -0.55 35.96
#